data_9fa2186efd88a55cdb6cd400c6feed71
#
_entry.id   9fa2186efd88a55cdb6cd400c6feed71
#
_cell.length_a   1.000
_cell.length_b   1.000
_cell.length_c   1.000
_cell.angle_alpha   90.00
_cell.angle_beta   90.00
_cell.angle_gamma   90.00
#
_symmetry.space_group_name_H-M   'P 1'
#
loop_
_entity.id
_entity.type
_entity.pdbx_description
1 polymer ?
#
loop_
_entity_poly.entity_id
_entity_poly.type
_entity_poly.pdbx_seq_one_letter_code
_entity_poly.pdbx_strand_id
1 'polypeptide(L)'
;MRRIMTAVTLLLLLAPAALAQSEEYKKWEFFGGYSALNFDNLGGDTNDPDFDAVLGEKNTLRGFNLALTRNVHKYVGIKFDYSLHLREDEFSRPAGSGTVDSTVQNYLGGIQIKNNETDGPRFKPFAHALFGVAVQKVDVDSPQLANVLGVSDFHVNETSFAMAFGGGIDIKLNNRIDVRAGQIDWNIINRGDQQTGIVLAPTPFQTVGTPFFIPGTRQDNLRLSIGIVIH
;
A
#
# COMPACT_ATOMS: atom_id res chain seq x y z
N MET A 1 4.13 -18.51 -6.90
CA MET A 1 5.51 -18.00 -6.91
C MET A 1 6.19 -18.00 -8.30
N ARG A 2 6.28 -19.12 -9.04
CA ARG A 2 6.94 -19.18 -10.36
C ARG A 2 6.42 -18.16 -11.40
N ARG A 3 5.10 -17.92 -11.47
CA ARG A 3 4.48 -17.00 -12.45
C ARG A 3 4.74 -15.51 -12.16
N ILE A 4 4.94 -15.16 -10.89
CA ILE A 4 5.25 -13.77 -10.48
C ILE A 4 6.71 -13.44 -10.79
N MET A 5 7.64 -14.38 -10.58
CA MET A 5 9.05 -14.20 -10.95
C MET A 5 9.24 -13.99 -12.47
N THR A 6 8.48 -14.71 -13.31
CA THR A 6 8.56 -14.57 -14.77
C THR A 6 8.08 -13.19 -15.25
N ALA A 7 7.03 -12.64 -14.61
CA ALA A 7 6.53 -11.30 -14.94
C ALA A 7 7.52 -10.19 -14.55
N VAL A 8 8.17 -10.31 -13.39
CA VAL A 8 9.20 -9.34 -12.94
C VAL A 8 10.43 -9.39 -13.84
N THR A 9 10.86 -10.58 -14.26
CA THR A 9 12.01 -10.73 -15.17
C THR A 9 11.70 -10.17 -16.57
N LEU A 10 10.48 -10.32 -17.07
CA LEU A 10 10.05 -9.76 -18.36
C LEU A 10 10.00 -8.25 -18.34
N LEU A 11 9.57 -7.64 -17.22
CA LEU A 11 9.53 -6.17 -17.04
C LEU A 11 10.94 -5.56 -17.03
N LEU A 12 11.91 -6.26 -16.46
CA LEU A 12 13.32 -5.84 -16.41
C LEU A 12 14.02 -5.92 -17.78
N LEU A 13 13.54 -6.78 -18.69
CA LEU A 13 14.11 -6.94 -20.05
C LEU A 13 13.60 -5.92 -21.07
N LEU A 14 12.48 -5.22 -20.77
CA LEU A 14 11.92 -4.19 -21.67
C LEU A 14 12.54 -2.78 -21.45
N ALA A 15 13.36 -2.61 -20.42
CA ALA A 15 13.98 -1.32 -20.09
C ALA A 15 15.08 -0.80 -21.06
N PRO A 16 15.83 -1.63 -21.81
CA PRO A 16 16.96 -1.13 -22.61
C PRO A 16 16.64 -0.50 -23.95
N ALA A 17 15.42 -0.62 -24.49
CA ALA A 17 15.12 -0.20 -25.87
C ALA A 17 14.85 1.30 -26.07
N ALA A 18 14.80 2.12 -25.01
CA ALA A 18 14.45 3.55 -25.08
C ALA A 18 15.68 4.50 -25.05
N LEU A 19 16.91 4.02 -25.22
CA LEU A 19 18.12 4.70 -24.77
C LEU A 19 19.02 5.29 -25.86
N ALA A 20 18.51 5.79 -26.96
CA ALA A 20 19.38 6.30 -28.02
C ALA A 20 18.96 7.70 -28.54
N GLN A 21 18.78 8.67 -27.66
CA GLN A 21 18.77 10.08 -28.07
C GLN A 21 19.34 10.96 -26.96
N SER A 22 20.22 11.90 -27.29
CA SER A 22 20.70 12.97 -26.40
C SER A 22 19.55 13.95 -26.16
N GLU A 23 18.69 13.64 -25.21
CA GLU A 23 17.54 14.49 -24.87
C GLU A 23 17.92 15.44 -23.74
N GLU A 24 17.37 16.66 -23.78
CA GLU A 24 17.56 17.70 -22.79
C GLU A 24 17.14 17.25 -21.40
N TYR A 25 16.17 16.32 -21.32
CA TYR A 25 15.69 15.71 -20.07
C TYR A 25 15.33 14.23 -20.26
N LYS A 26 15.35 13.49 -19.15
CA LYS A 26 15.03 12.05 -19.09
C LYS A 26 13.53 11.84 -19.24
N LYS A 27 13.08 11.14 -20.29
CA LYS A 27 11.65 10.95 -20.60
C LYS A 27 10.96 9.92 -19.71
N TRP A 28 11.68 8.87 -19.33
CA TRP A 28 11.13 7.79 -18.54
C TRP A 28 11.91 7.60 -17.25
N GLU A 29 11.20 7.26 -16.19
CA GLU A 29 11.75 6.84 -14.92
C GLU A 29 11.02 5.60 -14.43
N PHE A 30 11.78 4.60 -14.05
CA PHE A 30 11.29 3.43 -13.34
C PHE A 30 11.89 3.42 -11.94
N PHE A 31 11.04 3.46 -10.92
CA PHE A 31 11.44 3.33 -9.52
C PHE A 31 11.07 1.94 -9.00
N GLY A 32 11.98 1.33 -8.26
CA GLY A 32 11.73 0.12 -7.48
C GLY A 32 12.44 0.18 -6.14
N GLY A 33 11.72 -0.13 -5.07
CA GLY A 33 12.31 -0.03 -3.75
C GLY A 33 11.54 -0.72 -2.65
N TYR A 34 12.18 -0.78 -1.48
CA TYR A 34 11.55 -1.20 -0.23
C TYR A 34 10.61 -0.11 0.26
N SER A 35 9.50 -0.52 0.84
CA SER A 35 8.50 0.40 1.38
C SER A 35 7.94 -0.13 2.70
N ALA A 36 7.74 0.79 3.64
CA ALA A 36 7.08 0.54 4.90
C ALA A 36 5.87 1.48 5.02
N LEU A 37 4.72 0.92 5.35
CA LEU A 37 3.47 1.63 5.56
C LEU A 37 3.14 1.58 7.06
N ASN A 38 3.20 2.74 7.72
CA ASN A 38 2.65 2.87 9.07
C ASN A 38 1.14 3.06 8.92
N PHE A 39 0.43 2.01 9.20
CA PHE A 39 -0.99 1.89 8.97
C PHE A 39 -1.76 2.39 10.18
N ASP A 40 -2.63 3.36 9.99
CA ASP A 40 -3.57 3.80 11.00
C ASP A 40 -4.72 2.79 11.05
N ASN A 41 -5.15 2.46 12.22
CA ASN A 41 -6.22 1.56 12.63
C ASN A 41 -7.12 0.95 11.51
N LEU A 42 -7.23 -0.41 11.47
CA LEU A 42 -8.13 -1.14 10.55
C LEU A 42 -9.60 -1.04 10.95
N GLY A 43 -9.92 -0.77 12.21
CA GLY A 43 -11.27 -0.64 12.73
C GLY A 43 -11.55 0.80 13.16
N GLY A 44 -12.71 1.34 12.80
CA GLY A 44 -13.28 2.46 13.54
C GLY A 44 -13.62 2.03 14.97
N ASP A 45 -13.93 2.97 15.86
CA ASP A 45 -14.47 2.69 17.20
C ASP A 45 -15.65 1.74 17.09
N THR A 46 -15.43 0.45 17.35
CA THR A 46 -16.45 -0.59 17.19
C THR A 46 -17.30 -0.76 18.44
N ASN A 47 -17.19 0.07 19.47
CA ASN A 47 -17.85 -0.09 20.77
C ASN A 47 -17.57 -1.44 21.49
N ASP A 48 -16.69 -2.26 20.95
CA ASP A 48 -16.25 -3.51 21.54
C ASP A 48 -14.75 -3.42 21.89
N PRO A 49 -14.39 -3.30 23.19
CA PRO A 49 -13.00 -3.13 23.61
C PRO A 49 -12.07 -4.27 23.21
N ASP A 50 -12.59 -5.49 23.05
CA ASP A 50 -11.80 -6.66 22.67
C ASP A 50 -11.50 -6.65 21.15
N PHE A 51 -12.44 -6.16 20.34
CA PHE A 51 -12.27 -6.01 18.92
C PHE A 51 -11.36 -4.81 18.59
N ASP A 52 -11.53 -3.70 19.30
CA ASP A 52 -10.67 -2.51 19.16
C ASP A 52 -9.24 -2.80 19.57
N ALA A 53 -9.02 -3.66 20.56
CA ALA A 53 -7.68 -4.05 20.98
C ALA A 53 -6.96 -4.96 19.95
N VAL A 54 -7.67 -5.67 19.08
CA VAL A 54 -7.08 -6.49 18.01
C VAL A 54 -6.85 -5.67 16.73
N LEU A 55 -7.78 -4.78 16.39
CA LEU A 55 -7.75 -4.02 15.15
C LEU A 55 -7.20 -2.59 15.35
N GLY A 56 -7.10 -2.11 16.59
CA GLY A 56 -6.76 -0.74 16.96
C GLY A 56 -5.28 -0.41 17.08
N GLU A 57 -4.38 -1.40 17.03
CA GLU A 57 -2.95 -1.12 17.14
C GLU A 57 -2.40 -0.52 15.84
N LYS A 58 -1.67 0.62 15.97
CA LYS A 58 -0.90 1.19 14.87
C LYS A 58 0.21 0.23 14.47
N ASN A 59 0.09 -0.32 13.29
CA ASN A 59 0.96 -1.38 12.83
C ASN A 59 1.75 -0.96 11.59
N THR A 60 3.01 -1.38 11.51
CA THR A 60 3.86 -1.15 10.33
C THR A 60 3.83 -2.36 9.41
N LEU A 61 3.24 -2.19 8.22
CA LEU A 61 3.28 -3.17 7.16
C LEU A 61 4.54 -2.94 6.31
N ARG A 62 5.17 -4.02 5.87
CA ARG A 62 6.40 -3.98 5.08
C ARG A 62 6.15 -4.54 3.69
N GLY A 63 6.89 -4.00 2.70
CA GLY A 63 6.71 -4.45 1.35
C GLY A 63 7.57 -3.71 0.34
N PHE A 64 7.02 -3.46 -0.84
CA PHE A 64 7.74 -2.77 -1.90
C PHE A 64 6.84 -1.71 -2.58
N ASN A 65 7.51 -0.76 -3.23
CA ASN A 65 6.88 0.24 -4.07
C ASN A 65 7.55 0.25 -5.44
N LEU A 66 6.74 0.24 -6.49
CA LEU A 66 7.14 0.37 -7.89
C LEU A 66 6.47 1.60 -8.47
N ALA A 67 7.20 2.38 -9.24
CA ALA A 67 6.58 3.50 -9.96
C ALA A 67 7.15 3.64 -11.37
N LEU A 68 6.29 4.03 -12.29
CA LEU A 68 6.63 4.41 -13.65
C LEU A 68 6.24 5.87 -13.85
N THR A 69 7.21 6.70 -14.25
CA THR A 69 6.96 8.12 -14.53
C THR A 69 7.32 8.43 -15.97
N ARG A 70 6.38 9.04 -16.68
CA ARG A 70 6.60 9.65 -18.00
C ARG A 70 6.78 11.15 -17.81
N ASN A 71 7.98 11.65 -17.98
CA ASN A 71 8.26 13.08 -17.93
C ASN A 71 7.76 13.74 -19.24
N VAL A 72 6.82 14.64 -19.12
CA VAL A 72 6.23 15.42 -20.22
C VAL A 72 6.92 16.77 -20.37
N HIS A 73 7.64 17.20 -19.33
CA HIS A 73 8.44 18.40 -19.30
C HIS A 73 9.66 18.14 -18.40
N LYS A 74 10.71 18.95 -18.50
CA LYS A 74 11.92 18.81 -17.66
C LYS A 74 11.66 18.86 -16.14
N TYR A 75 10.51 19.41 -15.73
CA TYR A 75 10.13 19.50 -14.31
C TYR A 75 8.86 18.76 -13.96
N VAL A 76 8.09 18.24 -14.94
CA VAL A 76 6.77 17.65 -14.72
C VAL A 76 6.69 16.28 -15.36
N GLY A 77 6.24 15.31 -14.59
CA GLY A 77 5.98 13.94 -15.04
C GLY A 77 4.58 13.45 -14.64
N ILE A 78 4.04 12.56 -15.44
CA ILE A 78 2.86 11.76 -15.11
C ILE A 78 3.37 10.47 -14.49
N LYS A 79 2.96 10.19 -13.26
CA LYS A 79 3.44 9.06 -12.47
C LYS A 79 2.32 8.05 -12.25
N PHE A 80 2.63 6.77 -12.43
CA PHE A 80 1.87 5.64 -11.94
C PHE A 80 2.67 4.99 -10.82
N ASP A 81 2.01 4.68 -9.69
CA ASP A 81 2.63 4.16 -8.47
C ASP A 81 1.85 2.93 -8.00
N TYR A 82 2.54 1.83 -7.81
CA TYR A 82 2.02 0.60 -7.24
C TYR A 82 2.79 0.26 -5.97
N SER A 83 2.09 -0.02 -4.88
CA SER A 83 2.72 -0.53 -3.68
C SER A 83 1.97 -1.73 -3.10
N LEU A 84 2.73 -2.67 -2.56
CA LEU A 84 2.23 -3.83 -1.83
C LEU A 84 2.88 -3.86 -0.46
N HIS A 85 2.07 -3.92 0.58
CA HIS A 85 2.50 -4.03 1.97
C HIS A 85 1.80 -5.21 2.63
N LEU A 86 2.57 -6.00 3.35
CA LEU A 86 2.13 -7.25 3.98
C LEU A 86 2.51 -7.23 5.45
N ARG A 87 1.68 -7.85 6.27
CA ARG A 87 1.95 -8.13 7.67
C ARG A 87 1.21 -9.40 8.08
N GLU A 88 1.89 -10.23 8.84
CA GLU A 88 1.35 -11.40 9.51
C GLU A 88 1.56 -11.21 11.02
N ASP A 89 0.49 -11.30 11.79
CA ASP A 89 0.50 -11.19 13.24
C ASP A 89 -0.11 -12.45 13.86
N GLU A 90 0.60 -13.01 14.84
CA GLU A 90 0.08 -14.07 15.69
C GLU A 90 -0.49 -13.47 16.97
N PHE A 91 -1.69 -13.86 17.33
CA PHE A 91 -2.26 -13.48 18.61
C PHE A 91 -2.51 -14.72 19.47
N SER A 92 -2.27 -14.58 20.78
CA SER A 92 -2.58 -15.60 21.78
C SER A 92 -3.25 -14.94 22.97
N ARG A 93 -4.51 -15.27 23.20
CA ARG A 93 -5.32 -14.75 24.31
C ARG A 93 -5.99 -15.90 25.07
N PRO A 94 -6.49 -15.68 26.31
CA PRO A 94 -7.21 -16.72 27.06
C PRO A 94 -8.43 -17.28 26.30
N ALA A 95 -9.03 -16.49 25.40
CA ALA A 95 -10.17 -16.87 24.58
C ALA A 95 -9.79 -17.64 23.30
N GLY A 96 -8.51 -17.65 22.90
CA GLY A 96 -8.03 -18.35 21.69
C GLY A 96 -6.75 -17.79 21.10
N SER A 97 -6.19 -18.53 20.17
CA SER A 97 -5.01 -18.12 19.37
C SER A 97 -5.33 -18.19 17.88
N GLY A 98 -4.62 -17.40 17.08
CA GLY A 98 -4.79 -17.39 15.64
C GLY A 98 -3.78 -16.48 14.96
N THR A 99 -3.89 -16.41 13.64
CA THR A 99 -3.10 -15.52 12.78
C THR A 99 -3.99 -14.49 12.09
N VAL A 100 -3.45 -13.29 11.92
CA VAL A 100 -4.08 -12.21 11.15
C VAL A 100 -3.13 -11.79 10.05
N ASP A 101 -3.52 -12.06 8.80
CA ASP A 101 -2.78 -11.63 7.63
C ASP A 101 -3.39 -10.37 7.05
N SER A 102 -2.61 -9.29 7.06
CA SER A 102 -3.02 -7.99 6.52
C SER A 102 -2.26 -7.67 5.25
N THR A 103 -2.99 -7.33 4.20
CA THR A 103 -2.44 -6.94 2.89
C THR A 103 -3.04 -5.60 2.46
N VAL A 104 -2.18 -4.64 2.11
CA VAL A 104 -2.59 -3.36 1.53
C VAL A 104 -1.89 -3.17 0.18
N GLN A 105 -2.69 -3.01 -0.88
CA GLN A 105 -2.22 -2.72 -2.23
C GLN A 105 -2.74 -1.35 -2.66
N ASN A 106 -1.86 -0.46 -3.13
CA ASN A 106 -2.26 0.82 -3.69
C ASN A 106 -1.95 0.86 -5.19
N TYR A 107 -2.89 1.37 -5.97
CA TYR A 107 -2.80 1.63 -7.40
C TYR A 107 -3.13 3.10 -7.62
N LEU A 108 -2.08 3.94 -7.73
CA LEU A 108 -2.24 5.39 -7.76
C LEU A 108 -1.64 5.97 -9.03
N GLY A 109 -2.27 7.03 -9.55
CA GLY A 109 -1.78 7.80 -10.69
C GLY A 109 -1.87 9.30 -10.43
N GLY A 110 -0.95 10.08 -10.99
CA GLY A 110 -0.97 11.52 -10.78
C GLY A 110 0.24 12.24 -11.35
N ILE A 111 0.62 13.34 -10.70
CA ILE A 111 1.66 14.25 -11.16
C ILE A 111 2.84 14.21 -10.20
N GLN A 112 4.06 14.19 -10.77
CA GLN A 112 5.33 14.37 -10.07
C GLN A 112 6.02 15.64 -10.57
N ILE A 113 6.58 16.41 -9.66
CA ILE A 113 7.43 17.57 -9.93
C ILE A 113 8.84 17.24 -9.46
N LYS A 114 9.80 17.27 -10.37
CA LYS A 114 11.22 16.97 -10.14
C LYS A 114 12.08 17.60 -11.24
N ASN A 115 13.30 17.96 -10.95
CA ASN A 115 14.26 18.31 -12.01
C ASN A 115 14.77 17.04 -12.70
N ASN A 116 14.38 16.83 -13.96
CA ASN A 116 14.68 15.67 -14.79
C ASN A 116 15.75 15.97 -15.87
N GLU A 117 16.37 17.16 -15.85
CA GLU A 117 17.45 17.52 -16.79
C GLU A 117 18.57 16.47 -16.75
N THR A 118 19.09 16.11 -17.93
CA THR A 118 20.14 15.08 -18.07
C THR A 118 21.41 15.52 -17.34
N ASP A 119 21.77 16.80 -17.47
CA ASP A 119 22.93 17.41 -16.77
C ASP A 119 22.52 18.14 -15.49
N GLY A 120 21.36 17.78 -14.93
CA GLY A 120 20.82 18.37 -13.71
C GLY A 120 21.65 18.08 -12.46
N PRO A 121 21.27 18.70 -11.34
CA PRO A 121 22.02 18.60 -10.08
C PRO A 121 22.09 17.17 -9.55
N ARG A 122 23.07 16.89 -8.70
CA ARG A 122 23.24 15.59 -8.07
C ARG A 122 22.09 15.24 -7.13
N PHE A 123 21.57 16.24 -6.39
CA PHE A 123 20.43 16.09 -5.48
C PHE A 123 19.18 16.62 -6.17
N LYS A 124 18.19 15.75 -6.33
CA LYS A 124 16.96 16.04 -7.04
C LYS A 124 15.77 15.85 -6.09
N PRO A 125 15.38 16.91 -5.35
CA PRO A 125 14.15 16.86 -4.59
C PRO A 125 12.95 16.69 -5.54
N PHE A 126 11.95 15.97 -5.10
CA PHE A 126 10.70 15.81 -5.84
C PHE A 126 9.49 15.86 -4.90
N ALA A 127 8.35 16.20 -5.46
CA ALA A 127 7.06 16.12 -4.82
C ALA A 127 6.04 15.49 -5.78
N HIS A 128 5.00 14.87 -5.26
CA HIS A 128 3.92 14.31 -6.06
C HIS A 128 2.55 14.37 -5.36
N ALA A 129 1.52 14.36 -6.18
CA ALA A 129 0.13 14.18 -5.78
C ALA A 129 -0.47 13.07 -6.63
N LEU A 130 -0.93 12.00 -5.98
CA LEU A 130 -1.40 10.78 -6.61
C LEU A 130 -2.80 10.44 -6.11
N PHE A 131 -3.64 9.88 -7.00
CA PHE A 131 -5.02 9.48 -6.72
C PHE A 131 -5.30 8.12 -7.33
N GLY A 132 -6.17 7.34 -6.74
CA GLY A 132 -6.52 6.03 -7.25
C GLY A 132 -7.28 5.18 -6.25
N VAL A 133 -6.91 3.92 -6.15
CA VAL A 133 -7.58 2.95 -5.28
C VAL A 133 -6.60 2.19 -4.40
N ALA A 134 -7.04 1.85 -3.20
CA ALA A 134 -6.40 0.90 -2.32
C ALA A 134 -7.27 -0.35 -2.21
N VAL A 135 -6.64 -1.52 -2.29
CA VAL A 135 -7.26 -2.82 -2.01
C VAL A 135 -6.68 -3.32 -0.70
N GLN A 136 -7.54 -3.47 0.29
CA GLN A 136 -7.20 -3.99 1.61
C GLN A 136 -7.78 -5.39 1.75
N LYS A 137 -6.95 -6.32 2.23
CA LYS A 137 -7.37 -7.68 2.56
C LYS A 137 -6.92 -7.99 3.97
N VAL A 138 -7.84 -8.54 4.75
CA VAL A 138 -7.57 -9.04 6.09
C VAL A 138 -8.12 -10.45 6.16
N ASP A 139 -7.23 -11.39 6.41
CA ASP A 139 -7.54 -12.80 6.57
C ASP A 139 -7.25 -13.17 8.04
N VAL A 140 -8.25 -13.65 8.76
CA VAL A 140 -8.14 -14.10 10.15
C VAL A 140 -8.38 -15.60 10.19
N ASP A 141 -7.40 -16.36 10.64
CA ASP A 141 -7.50 -17.80 10.87
C ASP A 141 -7.38 -18.09 12.37
N SER A 142 -8.44 -18.64 12.94
CA SER A 142 -8.48 -19.03 14.34
C SER A 142 -9.39 -20.25 14.54
N PRO A 143 -8.82 -21.44 14.83
CA PRO A 143 -9.59 -22.64 15.09
C PRO A 143 -10.60 -22.50 16.25
N GLN A 144 -10.35 -21.60 17.19
CA GLN A 144 -11.26 -21.36 18.32
C GLN A 144 -12.45 -20.47 17.95
N LEU A 145 -12.31 -19.57 16.98
CA LEU A 145 -13.45 -18.81 16.44
C LEU A 145 -14.51 -19.74 15.86
N ALA A 146 -14.11 -20.92 15.35
CA ALA A 146 -15.04 -21.94 14.87
C ALA A 146 -16.00 -22.42 15.96
N ASN A 147 -15.56 -22.49 17.21
CA ASN A 147 -16.37 -22.93 18.34
C ASN A 147 -17.31 -21.83 18.86
N VAL A 148 -16.98 -20.56 18.64
CA VAL A 148 -17.74 -19.40 19.15
C VAL A 148 -18.65 -18.80 18.07
N LEU A 149 -18.15 -18.69 16.83
CA LEU A 149 -18.84 -18.03 15.73
C LEU A 149 -19.33 -19.00 14.64
N GLY A 150 -18.94 -20.28 14.69
CA GLY A 150 -19.26 -21.28 13.66
C GLY A 150 -18.48 -21.11 12.35
N VAL A 151 -17.48 -20.22 12.32
CA VAL A 151 -16.59 -19.97 11.16
C VAL A 151 -15.14 -19.97 11.64
N SER A 152 -14.30 -20.80 10.98
CA SER A 152 -12.88 -20.94 11.32
C SER A 152 -12.00 -19.86 10.67
N ASP A 153 -12.50 -19.22 9.63
CA ASP A 153 -11.79 -18.26 8.81
C ASP A 153 -12.71 -17.08 8.48
N PHE A 154 -12.13 -15.91 8.49
CA PHE A 154 -12.82 -14.66 8.19
C PHE A 154 -12.01 -13.86 7.19
N HIS A 155 -12.63 -13.49 6.06
CA HIS A 155 -11.99 -12.74 4.99
C HIS A 155 -12.69 -11.41 4.76
N VAL A 156 -11.95 -10.32 4.84
CA VAL A 156 -12.41 -9.00 4.39
C VAL A 156 -11.60 -8.59 3.18
N ASN A 157 -12.28 -8.21 2.11
CA ASN A 157 -11.65 -7.64 0.92
C ASN A 157 -12.37 -6.35 0.57
N GLU A 158 -11.66 -5.23 0.69
CA GLU A 158 -12.21 -3.91 0.48
C GLU A 158 -11.41 -3.14 -0.57
N THR A 159 -12.12 -2.48 -1.49
CA THR A 159 -11.53 -1.54 -2.44
C THR A 159 -12.03 -0.14 -2.13
N SER A 160 -11.13 0.75 -1.79
CA SER A 160 -11.42 2.10 -1.33
C SER A 160 -10.71 3.14 -2.17
N PHE A 161 -11.28 4.36 -2.25
CA PHE A 161 -10.59 5.48 -2.87
C PHE A 161 -9.36 5.86 -2.03
N ALA A 162 -8.23 6.06 -2.71
CA ALA A 162 -6.96 6.39 -2.06
C ALA A 162 -6.27 7.57 -2.71
N MET A 163 -5.53 8.32 -1.89
CA MET A 163 -4.69 9.45 -2.32
C MET A 163 -3.33 9.33 -1.65
N ALA A 164 -2.28 9.85 -2.31
CA ALA A 164 -0.97 10.00 -1.69
C ALA A 164 -0.38 11.36 -2.06
N PHE A 165 0.01 12.11 -1.04
CA PHE A 165 0.71 13.37 -1.17
C PHE A 165 2.07 13.22 -0.51
N GLY A 166 3.13 13.47 -1.25
CA GLY A 166 4.45 13.23 -0.69
C GLY A 166 5.57 13.73 -1.57
N GLY A 167 6.76 13.30 -1.22
CA GLY A 167 7.97 13.66 -1.93
C GLY A 167 9.20 13.02 -1.31
N GLY A 168 10.35 13.36 -1.86
CA GLY A 168 11.60 12.77 -1.43
C GLY A 168 12.81 13.39 -2.13
N ILE A 169 13.91 12.65 -2.06
CA ILE A 169 15.18 13.08 -2.67
C ILE A 169 15.77 11.91 -3.44
N ASP A 170 16.04 12.14 -4.73
CA ASP A 170 16.82 11.25 -5.58
C ASP A 170 18.27 11.79 -5.66
N ILE A 171 19.25 10.90 -5.51
CA ILE A 171 20.67 11.20 -5.60
C ILE A 171 21.22 10.57 -6.87
N LYS A 172 21.67 11.42 -7.81
CA LYS A 172 22.25 10.97 -9.08
C LYS A 172 23.57 10.21 -8.83
N LEU A 173 23.62 8.95 -9.20
CA LEU A 173 24.85 8.16 -9.24
C LEU A 173 25.54 8.27 -10.60
N ASN A 174 24.75 8.15 -11.67
CA ASN A 174 25.20 8.29 -13.05
C ASN A 174 24.06 8.75 -13.96
N ASN A 175 24.26 8.77 -15.28
CA ASN A 175 23.25 9.25 -16.21
C ASN A 175 22.05 8.31 -16.36
N ARG A 176 22.10 7.08 -15.86
CA ARG A 176 21.04 6.07 -15.97
C ARG A 176 20.41 5.67 -14.64
N ILE A 177 21.11 5.93 -13.53
CA ILE A 177 20.71 5.42 -12.21
C ILE A 177 20.79 6.52 -11.19
N ASP A 178 19.71 6.76 -10.47
CA ASP A 178 19.66 7.56 -9.27
C ASP A 178 19.27 6.64 -8.08
N VAL A 179 19.70 6.96 -6.87
CA VAL A 179 19.23 6.32 -5.63
C VAL A 179 18.20 7.23 -5.00
N ARG A 180 17.02 6.71 -4.73
CA ARG A 180 16.04 7.38 -3.89
C ARG A 180 16.41 7.16 -2.44
N ALA A 181 17.01 8.19 -1.84
CA ALA A 181 17.50 8.15 -0.46
C ALA A 181 16.37 8.13 0.56
N GLY A 182 15.21 8.68 0.20
CA GLY A 182 14.00 8.66 1.00
C GLY A 182 12.83 9.27 0.26
N GLN A 183 11.67 8.67 0.45
CA GLN A 183 10.37 9.18 0.03
C GLN A 183 9.42 9.05 1.21
N ILE A 184 8.67 10.09 1.49
CA ILE A 184 7.66 10.15 2.55
C ILE A 184 6.36 10.55 1.90
N ASP A 185 5.32 9.72 2.10
CA ASP A 185 4.00 9.94 1.55
C ASP A 185 2.96 9.88 2.66
N TRP A 186 2.10 10.88 2.69
CA TRP A 186 0.86 10.83 3.43
C TRP A 186 -0.17 10.11 2.55
N ASN A 187 -0.46 8.86 2.89
CA ASN A 187 -1.36 7.98 2.16
C ASN A 187 -2.73 7.95 2.87
N ILE A 188 -3.74 8.51 2.24
CA ILE A 188 -5.09 8.63 2.75
C ILE A 188 -5.96 7.60 2.04
N ILE A 189 -6.65 6.76 2.81
CA ILE A 189 -7.60 5.78 2.30
C ILE A 189 -8.98 6.09 2.89
N ASN A 190 -9.95 6.35 2.01
CA ASN A 190 -11.33 6.61 2.41
C ASN A 190 -12.14 5.32 2.26
N ARG A 191 -12.40 4.67 3.38
CA ARG A 191 -13.23 3.46 3.45
C ARG A 191 -14.70 3.82 3.44
N GLY A 192 -15.48 3.11 2.63
CA GLY A 192 -16.94 3.18 2.68
C GLY A 192 -17.52 2.33 3.82
N ASP A 193 -18.80 2.56 4.12
CA ASP A 193 -19.56 1.70 5.03
C ASP A 193 -19.62 0.28 4.49
N GLN A 194 -19.32 -0.73 5.33
CA GLN A 194 -19.40 -2.13 4.94
C GLN A 194 -20.39 -2.90 5.79
N GLN A 195 -21.25 -3.66 5.13
CA GLN A 195 -22.02 -4.71 5.76
C GLN A 195 -21.24 -6.03 5.60
N THR A 196 -20.66 -6.50 6.68
CA THR A 196 -20.05 -7.83 6.69
C THR A 196 -21.14 -8.86 6.93
N GLY A 197 -21.16 -9.90 6.11
CA GLY A 197 -22.10 -11.01 6.26
C GLY A 197 -21.81 -11.95 7.44
N ILE A 198 -21.12 -11.46 8.49
CA ILE A 198 -20.84 -12.25 9.68
C ILE A 198 -22.11 -12.34 10.50
N VAL A 199 -22.67 -13.52 10.56
CA VAL A 199 -23.71 -13.87 11.51
C VAL A 199 -23.02 -14.25 12.80
N LEU A 200 -23.05 -13.37 13.80
CA LEU A 200 -22.65 -13.73 15.15
C LEU A 200 -23.51 -14.91 15.62
N ALA A 201 -22.88 -15.93 16.21
CA ALA A 201 -23.59 -17.07 16.77
C ALA A 201 -24.70 -16.59 17.72
N PRO A 202 -25.89 -17.22 17.72
CA PRO A 202 -27.00 -16.74 18.51
C PRO A 202 -26.66 -16.82 20.01
N THR A 203 -26.55 -15.65 20.63
CA THR A 203 -26.63 -15.58 22.09
C THR A 203 -28.13 -15.66 22.49
N PRO A 204 -28.47 -16.02 23.74
CA PRO A 204 -29.87 -16.12 24.17
C PRO A 204 -30.70 -14.84 23.97
N PHE A 205 -30.07 -13.74 23.58
CA PHE A 205 -30.67 -12.40 23.41
C PHE A 205 -30.53 -11.81 22.01
N GLN A 206 -29.87 -12.52 21.05
CA GLN A 206 -29.73 -12.05 19.67
C GLN A 206 -30.33 -13.07 18.69
N THR A 207 -31.25 -12.59 17.86
CA THR A 207 -31.81 -13.36 16.72
C THR A 207 -30.73 -13.55 15.66
N VAL A 208 -30.62 -14.78 15.15
CA VAL A 208 -29.79 -15.16 14.02
C VAL A 208 -30.02 -14.19 12.85
N GLY A 209 -28.96 -13.59 12.32
CA GLY A 209 -29.02 -12.86 11.05
C GLY A 209 -28.86 -11.35 11.11
N THR A 210 -28.37 -10.77 12.20
CA THR A 210 -28.03 -9.32 12.20
C THR A 210 -26.67 -9.12 11.50
N PRO A 211 -26.61 -8.43 10.35
CA PRO A 211 -25.33 -8.13 9.71
C PRO A 211 -24.50 -7.23 10.63
N PHE A 212 -23.24 -7.58 10.81
CA PHE A 212 -22.29 -6.69 11.53
C PHE A 212 -21.96 -5.52 10.60
N PHE A 213 -22.14 -4.31 11.10
CA PHE A 213 -21.88 -3.08 10.35
C PHE A 213 -20.55 -2.48 10.78
N ILE A 214 -19.62 -2.33 9.82
CA ILE A 214 -18.37 -1.61 10.04
C ILE A 214 -18.55 -0.22 9.41
N PRO A 215 -18.59 0.86 10.23
CA PRO A 215 -18.72 2.21 9.69
C PRO A 215 -17.48 2.55 8.85
N GLY A 216 -17.71 3.25 7.74
CA GLY A 216 -16.66 3.77 6.89
C GLY A 216 -15.82 4.79 7.66
N THR A 217 -14.51 4.71 7.52
CA THR A 217 -13.56 5.62 8.18
C THR A 217 -12.51 6.10 7.20
N ARG A 218 -11.97 7.29 7.47
CA ARG A 218 -10.78 7.79 6.82
C ARG A 218 -9.56 7.26 7.57
N GLN A 219 -8.63 6.65 6.85
CA GLN A 219 -7.34 6.21 7.37
C GLN A 219 -6.25 7.15 6.87
N ASP A 220 -5.46 7.65 7.80
CA ASP A 220 -4.33 8.52 7.53
C ASP A 220 -3.02 7.74 7.79
N ASN A 221 -2.40 7.25 6.73
CA ASN A 221 -1.23 6.39 6.80
C ASN A 221 0.04 7.14 6.38
N LEU A 222 1.18 6.80 6.99
CA LEU A 222 2.49 7.28 6.58
C LEU A 222 3.25 6.18 5.85
N ARG A 223 3.60 6.41 4.57
CA ARG A 223 4.42 5.50 3.78
C ARG A 223 5.84 6.05 3.65
N LEU A 224 6.82 5.20 3.94
CA LEU A 224 8.25 5.48 3.77
C LEU A 224 8.82 4.55 2.71
N SER A 225 9.59 5.07 1.74
CA SER A 225 10.18 4.25 0.68
C SER A 225 11.62 4.67 0.39
N ILE A 226 12.45 3.68 0.07
CA ILE A 226 13.85 3.85 -0.38
C ILE A 226 14.10 2.89 -1.54
N GLY A 227 14.97 3.24 -2.50
CA GLY A 227 15.23 2.33 -3.62
C GLY A 227 16.05 2.94 -4.73
N ILE A 228 15.85 2.40 -5.94
CA ILE A 228 16.61 2.75 -7.15
C ILE A 228 15.65 3.33 -8.19
N VAL A 229 16.11 4.38 -8.87
CA VAL A 229 15.44 4.98 -10.03
C VAL A 229 16.31 4.73 -11.26
N ILE A 230 15.72 4.12 -12.30
CA ILE A 230 16.34 3.87 -13.60
C ILE A 230 15.69 4.79 -14.63
N HIS A 231 16.53 5.37 -15.49
CA HIS A 231 16.12 6.30 -16.54
C HIS A 231 16.36 5.73 -17.93
#